data_686db21126a88ec8b817fdcd8156ffe2
#
_entry.id   686db21126a88ec8b817fdcd8156ffe2
#
_cell.length_a   1.000
_cell.length_b   1.000
_cell.length_c   1.000
_cell.angle_alpha   90.00
_cell.angle_beta   90.00
_cell.angle_gamma   90.00
#
_symmetry.space_group_name_H-M   'P 1'
#
loop_
_entity.id
_entity.type
_entity.pdbx_description
1 polymer ?
#
loop_
_entity_poly.entity_id
_entity_poly.type
_entity_poly.pdbx_seq_one_letter_code
_entity_poly.pdbx_strand_id
1 'polypeptide(L)'
;QQMLFQVQWGALDVLIVDLPPGTGDVQMTLAQKSQLDGAIIVSTPQDIALLDARKGIDMFNKLGTPILGLIENMSTHICTQCGHEEHIFGHGGVAREAEKLGVPLLAEIPLHLDIRTSSDGGAPIVVSKPNSPQAAVFRKLARRLIDEGRA
;
A
#
# COMPACT_ATOMS: atom_id res chain seq x y z
N GLN A 1 18.80 -7.44 6.72
CA GLN A 1 19.67 -6.75 7.68
C GLN A 1 20.59 -5.75 6.99
N GLN A 2 21.33 -6.15 5.93
CA GLN A 2 22.28 -5.27 5.24
C GLN A 2 21.65 -3.98 4.74
N MET A 3 20.49 -4.06 4.08
CA MET A 3 19.80 -2.89 3.52
C MET A 3 19.33 -1.89 4.58
N LEU A 4 19.02 -2.32 5.79
CA LEU A 4 18.55 -1.43 6.85
C LEU A 4 19.67 -0.84 7.71
N PHE A 5 20.68 -1.64 8.03
CA PHE A 5 21.69 -1.29 9.03
C PHE A 5 23.08 -0.99 8.47
N GLN A 6 23.32 -1.30 7.19
CA GLN A 6 24.63 -1.08 6.56
C GLN A 6 24.60 -0.06 5.42
N VAL A 7 23.41 0.44 5.06
CA VAL A 7 23.26 1.52 4.08
C VAL A 7 23.28 2.86 4.81
N GLN A 8 24.07 3.79 4.30
CA GLN A 8 24.06 5.17 4.78
C GLN A 8 22.91 5.93 4.10
N TRP A 9 21.74 5.90 4.73
CA TRP A 9 20.54 6.57 4.20
C TRP A 9 20.59 8.09 4.25
N GLY A 10 21.51 8.66 5.03
CA GLY A 10 21.56 10.09 5.29
C GLY A 10 20.46 10.55 6.27
N ALA A 11 20.10 11.82 6.20
CA ALA A 11 18.99 12.37 6.99
C ALA A 11 17.67 12.01 6.28
N LEU A 12 16.93 11.07 6.85
CA LEU A 12 15.60 10.65 6.37
C LEU A 12 14.55 10.98 7.42
N ASP A 13 13.42 11.53 6.97
CA ASP A 13 12.23 11.68 7.80
C ASP A 13 11.42 10.39 7.83
N VAL A 14 11.35 9.68 6.70
CA VAL A 14 10.57 8.43 6.53
C VAL A 14 11.33 7.44 5.66
N LEU A 15 11.34 6.17 6.06
CA LEU A 15 11.81 5.06 5.24
C LEU A 15 10.65 4.09 4.98
N ILE A 16 10.29 3.94 3.72
CA ILE A 16 9.29 2.97 3.28
C ILE A 16 10.01 1.71 2.79
N VAL A 17 9.64 0.56 3.34
CA VAL A 17 10.20 -0.73 2.95
C VAL A 17 9.14 -1.53 2.22
N ASP A 18 9.35 -1.78 0.94
CA ASP A 18 8.52 -2.69 0.14
C ASP A 18 8.94 -4.13 0.41
N LEU A 19 8.01 -4.92 0.95
CA LEU A 19 8.27 -6.30 1.37
C LEU A 19 7.88 -7.28 0.26
N PRO A 20 8.63 -8.39 0.10
CA PRO A 20 8.21 -9.45 -0.79
C PRO A 20 6.87 -10.03 -0.34
N PRO A 21 6.11 -10.69 -1.25
CA PRO A 21 4.82 -11.27 -0.91
C PRO A 21 4.94 -12.40 0.12
N GLY A 22 3.87 -12.58 0.90
CA GLY A 22 3.76 -13.64 1.89
C GLY A 22 4.18 -13.25 3.31
N THR A 23 4.27 -14.23 4.18
CA THR A 23 4.57 -14.10 5.62
C THR A 23 5.87 -14.83 5.99
N GLY A 24 6.87 -14.72 5.14
CA GLY A 24 8.14 -15.46 5.28
C GLY A 24 9.14 -14.82 6.25
N ASP A 25 10.31 -15.42 6.32
CA ASP A 25 11.39 -15.05 7.25
C ASP A 25 11.87 -13.61 7.10
N VAL A 26 11.74 -13.02 5.90
CA VAL A 26 12.20 -11.65 5.63
C VAL A 26 11.32 -10.66 6.39
N GLN A 27 9.99 -10.80 6.30
CA GLN A 27 9.02 -9.95 6.98
C GLN A 27 9.14 -10.10 8.50
N MET A 28 9.22 -11.33 8.98
CA MET A 28 9.38 -11.60 10.41
C MET A 28 10.71 -11.05 10.94
N THR A 29 11.80 -11.26 10.22
CA THR A 29 13.11 -10.73 10.62
C THR A 29 13.13 -9.21 10.66
N LEU A 30 12.48 -8.55 9.69
CA LEU A 30 12.38 -7.10 9.67
C LEU A 30 11.62 -6.59 10.89
N ALA A 31 10.41 -7.10 11.12
CA ALA A 31 9.57 -6.66 12.23
C ALA A 31 10.17 -6.96 13.61
N GLN A 32 10.95 -8.04 13.76
CA GLN A 32 11.62 -8.37 15.02
C GLN A 32 12.89 -7.57 15.29
N LYS A 33 13.59 -7.13 14.24
CA LYS A 33 14.90 -6.47 14.38
C LYS A 33 14.87 -4.97 14.17
N SER A 34 13.76 -4.44 13.72
CA SER A 34 13.54 -3.01 13.49
C SER A 34 12.35 -2.55 14.29
N GLN A 35 12.47 -1.37 14.88
CA GLN A 35 11.31 -0.68 15.42
C GLN A 35 10.56 -0.08 14.24
N LEU A 36 9.48 -0.76 13.82
CA LEU A 36 8.60 -0.27 12.77
C LEU A 36 7.53 0.61 13.41
N ASP A 37 7.33 1.81 12.86
CA ASP A 37 6.23 2.68 13.28
C ASP A 37 4.88 2.07 12.90
N GLY A 38 4.85 1.25 11.86
CA GLY A 38 3.69 0.44 11.49
C GLY A 38 3.81 -0.22 10.14
N ALA A 39 2.76 -0.94 9.78
CA ALA A 39 2.61 -1.63 8.50
C ALA A 39 1.38 -1.13 7.76
N ILE A 40 1.53 -0.94 6.46
CA ILE A 40 0.42 -0.69 5.53
C ILE A 40 0.18 -1.96 4.74
N ILE A 41 -1.07 -2.41 4.72
CA ILE A 41 -1.46 -3.62 4.00
C ILE A 41 -2.11 -3.23 2.67
N VAL A 42 -1.55 -3.73 1.59
CA VAL A 42 -2.07 -3.50 0.23
C VAL A 42 -2.70 -4.78 -0.30
N SER A 43 -3.93 -4.68 -0.76
CA SER A 43 -4.66 -5.81 -1.36
C SER A 43 -5.50 -5.34 -2.54
N THR A 44 -5.85 -6.26 -3.43
CA THR A 44 -6.94 -6.06 -4.40
C THR A 44 -8.27 -6.47 -3.77
N PRO A 45 -9.44 -6.08 -4.35
CA PRO A 45 -10.75 -6.43 -3.81
C PRO A 45 -11.09 -7.93 -3.84
N GLN A 46 -10.30 -8.76 -4.52
CA GLN A 46 -10.54 -10.20 -4.70
C GLN A 46 -10.43 -10.96 -3.38
N ASP A 47 -11.32 -11.91 -3.14
CA ASP A 47 -11.35 -12.73 -1.92
C ASP A 47 -10.02 -13.47 -1.67
N ILE A 48 -9.40 -13.99 -2.72
CA ILE A 48 -8.12 -14.71 -2.59
C ILE A 48 -6.98 -13.79 -2.13
N ALA A 49 -6.95 -12.56 -2.63
CA ALA A 49 -5.96 -11.56 -2.20
C ALA A 49 -6.20 -11.11 -0.75
N LEU A 50 -7.46 -10.99 -0.35
CA LEU A 50 -7.84 -10.66 1.02
C LEU A 50 -7.44 -11.76 2.01
N LEU A 51 -7.48 -13.04 1.61
CA LEU A 51 -6.98 -14.13 2.46
C LEU A 51 -5.49 -13.99 2.76
N ASP A 52 -4.69 -13.61 1.77
CA ASP A 52 -3.25 -13.40 1.98
C ASP A 52 -2.98 -12.10 2.77
N ALA A 53 -3.75 -11.05 2.53
CA ALA A 53 -3.69 -9.83 3.33
C ALA A 53 -3.95 -10.11 4.82
N ARG A 54 -4.96 -10.92 5.15
CA ARG A 54 -5.26 -11.34 6.53
C ARG A 54 -4.10 -12.05 7.20
N LYS A 55 -3.40 -12.95 6.48
CA LYS A 55 -2.21 -13.63 7.02
C LYS A 55 -1.11 -12.62 7.36
N GLY A 56 -0.91 -11.61 6.51
CA GLY A 56 0.04 -10.51 6.76
C GLY A 56 -0.34 -9.70 8.00
N ILE A 57 -1.61 -9.35 8.13
CA ILE A 57 -2.16 -8.63 9.29
C ILE A 57 -1.95 -9.43 10.57
N ASP A 58 -2.31 -10.72 10.57
CA ASP A 58 -2.12 -11.60 11.72
C ASP A 58 -0.65 -11.73 12.13
N MET A 59 0.25 -11.78 11.15
CA MET A 59 1.69 -11.81 11.39
C MET A 59 2.16 -10.53 12.10
N PHE A 60 1.83 -9.35 11.57
CA PHE A 60 2.24 -8.08 12.17
C PHE A 60 1.63 -7.88 13.57
N ASN A 61 0.37 -8.26 13.76
CA ASN A 61 -0.28 -8.22 15.08
C ASN A 61 0.45 -9.11 16.10
N LYS A 62 0.85 -10.34 15.71
CA LYS A 62 1.64 -11.23 16.57
C LYS A 62 3.02 -10.67 16.91
N LEU A 63 3.59 -9.87 16.03
CA LEU A 63 4.90 -9.23 16.21
C LEU A 63 4.79 -7.88 16.94
N GLY A 64 3.57 -7.43 17.27
CA GLY A 64 3.33 -6.16 17.95
C GLY A 64 3.54 -4.94 17.07
N THR A 65 3.55 -5.10 15.74
CA THR A 65 3.66 -3.99 14.78
C THR A 65 2.26 -3.45 14.48
N PRO A 66 1.99 -2.16 14.70
CA PRO A 66 0.68 -1.58 14.43
C PRO A 66 0.31 -1.64 12.94
N ILE A 67 -0.95 -1.90 12.63
CA ILE A 67 -1.47 -1.74 11.27
C ILE A 67 -1.95 -0.30 11.11
N LEU A 68 -1.26 0.49 10.29
CA LEU A 68 -1.60 1.89 10.04
C LEU A 68 -2.87 2.03 9.21
N GLY A 69 -3.15 1.05 8.37
CA GLY A 69 -4.36 0.98 7.57
C GLY A 69 -4.20 0.09 6.35
N LEU A 70 -5.28 0.00 5.57
CA LEU A 70 -5.36 -0.80 4.37
C LEU A 70 -5.44 0.09 3.12
N ILE A 71 -4.90 -0.40 2.01
CA ILE A 71 -5.02 0.20 0.67
C ILE A 71 -5.69 -0.82 -0.25
N GLU A 72 -6.76 -0.41 -0.92
CA GLU A 72 -7.34 -1.19 -2.01
C GLU A 72 -6.67 -0.80 -3.32
N ASN A 73 -5.88 -1.70 -3.89
CA ASN A 73 -5.27 -1.52 -5.20
C ASN A 73 -6.16 -2.15 -6.29
N MET A 74 -6.12 -1.60 -7.49
CA MET A 74 -6.98 -2.03 -8.61
C MET A 74 -8.48 -1.98 -8.24
N SER A 75 -8.88 -0.96 -7.48
CA SER A 75 -10.24 -0.81 -6.94
C SER A 75 -11.29 -0.63 -8.04
N THR A 76 -10.98 0.21 -9.01
CA THR A 76 -11.82 0.50 -10.17
C THR A 76 -11.00 0.56 -11.43
N HIS A 77 -11.60 0.21 -12.55
CA HIS A 77 -11.06 0.44 -13.89
C HIS A 77 -11.85 1.57 -14.56
N ILE A 78 -11.13 2.56 -15.07
CA ILE A 78 -11.72 3.66 -15.84
C ILE A 78 -11.30 3.51 -17.30
N CYS A 79 -12.28 3.27 -18.17
CA CYS A 79 -12.04 3.13 -19.60
C CYS A 79 -11.45 4.42 -20.16
N THR A 80 -10.29 4.33 -20.81
CA THR A 80 -9.59 5.49 -21.39
C THR A 80 -10.28 6.07 -22.62
N GLN A 81 -11.23 5.35 -23.23
CA GLN A 81 -11.97 5.79 -24.42
C GLN A 81 -13.29 6.48 -24.08
N CYS A 82 -14.06 5.93 -23.12
CA CYS A 82 -15.41 6.44 -22.83
C CYS A 82 -15.60 6.90 -21.39
N GLY A 83 -14.60 6.74 -20.51
CA GLY A 83 -14.71 7.11 -19.08
C GLY A 83 -15.61 6.20 -18.26
N HIS A 84 -16.12 5.10 -18.82
CA HIS A 84 -16.92 4.13 -18.06
C HIS A 84 -16.10 3.56 -16.92
N GLU A 85 -16.69 3.54 -15.73
CA GLU A 85 -16.09 3.00 -14.51
C GLU A 85 -16.69 1.62 -14.20
N GLU A 86 -15.81 0.65 -13.95
CA GLU A 86 -16.19 -0.72 -13.63
C GLU A 86 -15.29 -1.34 -12.56
N HIS A 87 -15.82 -2.26 -11.80
CA HIS A 87 -15.13 -2.99 -10.73
C HIS A 87 -14.73 -4.38 -11.21
N ILE A 88 -13.67 -4.48 -12.01
CA ILE A 88 -13.21 -5.73 -12.63
C ILE A 88 -12.93 -6.82 -11.60
N PHE A 89 -12.37 -6.45 -10.45
CA PHE A 89 -11.95 -7.37 -9.39
C PHE A 89 -12.91 -7.40 -8.18
N GLY A 90 -14.09 -6.83 -8.31
CA GLY A 90 -15.05 -6.68 -7.22
C GLY A 90 -14.97 -5.30 -6.56
N HIS A 91 -15.79 -5.07 -5.55
CA HIS A 91 -15.93 -3.77 -4.89
C HIS A 91 -15.96 -3.87 -3.38
N GLY A 92 -15.21 -2.99 -2.72
CA GLY A 92 -15.28 -2.76 -1.29
C GLY A 92 -14.83 -3.92 -0.40
N GLY A 93 -14.09 -4.90 -0.96
CA GLY A 93 -13.57 -6.04 -0.18
C GLY A 93 -12.61 -5.58 0.90
N VAL A 94 -11.67 -4.72 0.55
CA VAL A 94 -10.67 -4.18 1.48
C VAL A 94 -11.32 -3.21 2.48
N ALA A 95 -12.31 -2.42 2.05
CA ALA A 95 -13.03 -1.51 2.94
C ALA A 95 -13.74 -2.27 4.08
N ARG A 96 -14.46 -3.36 3.73
CA ARG A 96 -15.11 -4.23 4.72
C ARG A 96 -14.11 -4.88 5.67
N GLU A 97 -12.93 -5.24 5.17
CA GLU A 97 -11.88 -5.81 6.01
C GLU A 97 -11.29 -4.76 6.96
N ALA A 98 -11.04 -3.55 6.48
CA ALA A 98 -10.58 -2.42 7.30
C ALA A 98 -11.56 -2.12 8.44
N GLU A 99 -12.87 -2.10 8.14
CA GLU A 99 -13.93 -1.90 9.14
C GLU A 99 -13.91 -2.99 10.22
N LYS A 100 -13.82 -4.27 9.83
CA LYS A 100 -13.73 -5.40 10.79
C LYS A 100 -12.52 -5.32 11.71
N LEU A 101 -11.41 -4.81 11.22
CA LEU A 101 -10.17 -4.68 11.96
C LEU A 101 -10.10 -3.40 12.78
N GLY A 102 -11.05 -2.47 12.59
CA GLY A 102 -11.03 -1.16 13.24
C GLY A 102 -9.88 -0.27 12.77
N VAL A 103 -9.37 -0.48 11.56
CA VAL A 103 -8.29 0.32 10.96
C VAL A 103 -8.80 1.10 9.76
N PRO A 104 -8.19 2.25 9.39
CA PRO A 104 -8.66 3.04 8.27
C PRO A 104 -8.40 2.37 6.92
N LEU A 105 -9.32 2.56 5.97
CA LEU A 105 -9.01 2.46 4.55
C LEU A 105 -8.26 3.75 4.16
N LEU A 106 -6.99 3.62 3.82
CA LEU A 106 -6.11 4.76 3.55
C LEU A 106 -6.31 5.33 2.15
N ALA A 107 -6.45 4.45 1.16
CA ALA A 107 -6.65 4.84 -0.24
C ALA A 107 -7.27 3.71 -1.05
N GLU A 108 -7.93 4.11 -2.15
CA GLU A 108 -8.39 3.25 -3.23
C GLU A 108 -7.64 3.68 -4.50
N ILE A 109 -6.79 2.80 -5.02
CA ILE A 109 -5.94 3.09 -6.18
C ILE A 109 -6.58 2.45 -7.42
N PRO A 110 -6.92 3.22 -8.45
CA PRO A 110 -7.55 2.68 -9.64
C PRO A 110 -6.59 1.82 -10.47
N LEU A 111 -7.14 0.84 -11.17
CA LEU A 111 -6.46 0.17 -12.26
C LEU A 111 -6.45 1.12 -13.47
N HIS A 112 -5.30 1.69 -13.79
CA HIS A 112 -5.15 2.65 -14.86
C HIS A 112 -3.89 2.39 -15.68
N LEU A 113 -4.00 2.49 -17.01
CA LEU A 113 -2.90 2.24 -17.93
C LEU A 113 -1.68 3.13 -17.64
N ASP A 114 -1.90 4.40 -17.32
CA ASP A 114 -0.83 5.34 -17.02
C ASP A 114 -0.03 4.95 -15.77
N ILE A 115 -0.67 4.41 -14.74
CA ILE A 115 0.03 3.92 -13.54
C ILE A 115 0.98 2.79 -13.94
N ARG A 116 0.48 1.81 -14.70
CA ARG A 116 1.29 0.68 -15.17
C ARG A 116 2.45 1.14 -16.04
N THR A 117 2.17 1.88 -17.10
CA THR A 117 3.21 2.29 -18.06
C THR A 117 4.27 3.20 -17.45
N SER A 118 3.87 4.08 -16.52
CA SER A 118 4.81 4.93 -15.79
C SER A 118 5.72 4.12 -14.89
N SER A 119 5.16 3.11 -14.21
CA SER A 119 5.91 2.22 -13.32
C SER A 119 6.90 1.36 -14.12
N ASP A 120 6.45 0.73 -15.21
CA ASP A 120 7.29 -0.08 -16.10
C ASP A 120 8.44 0.76 -16.70
N GLY A 121 8.18 2.03 -16.98
CA GLY A 121 9.17 2.96 -17.49
C GLY A 121 10.13 3.55 -16.46
N GLY A 122 10.01 3.18 -15.18
CA GLY A 122 10.85 3.68 -14.09
C GLY A 122 10.59 5.14 -13.70
N ALA A 123 9.50 5.74 -14.18
CA ALA A 123 9.08 7.11 -13.83
C ALA A 123 7.67 7.09 -13.22
N PRO A 124 7.54 6.88 -11.91
CA PRO A 124 6.24 6.74 -11.24
C PRO A 124 5.25 7.86 -11.60
N ILE A 125 3.95 7.56 -11.55
CA ILE A 125 2.89 8.48 -11.98
C ILE A 125 2.95 9.85 -11.29
N VAL A 126 3.42 9.89 -10.05
CA VAL A 126 3.57 11.15 -9.29
C VAL A 126 4.67 12.07 -9.84
N VAL A 127 5.63 11.50 -10.58
CA VAL A 127 6.72 12.21 -11.25
C VAL A 127 6.37 12.48 -12.72
N SER A 128 5.92 11.45 -13.44
CA SER A 128 5.66 11.52 -14.88
C SER A 128 4.41 12.34 -15.25
N LYS A 129 3.35 12.26 -14.40
CA LYS A 129 2.08 12.97 -14.60
C LYS A 129 1.58 13.57 -13.28
N PRO A 130 2.30 14.55 -12.68
CA PRO A 130 2.02 15.03 -11.33
C PRO A 130 0.62 15.65 -11.16
N ASN A 131 0.03 16.17 -12.21
CA ASN A 131 -1.30 16.81 -12.18
C ASN A 131 -2.45 15.85 -12.51
N SER A 132 -2.15 14.56 -12.71
CA SER A 132 -3.19 13.56 -13.00
C SER A 132 -4.03 13.22 -11.75
N PRO A 133 -5.30 12.81 -11.93
CA PRO A 133 -6.12 12.30 -10.84
C PRO A 133 -5.46 11.11 -10.13
N GLN A 134 -4.79 10.24 -10.88
CA GLN A 134 -4.08 9.07 -10.35
C GLN A 134 -2.93 9.48 -9.43
N ALA A 135 -2.12 10.46 -9.83
CA ALA A 135 -1.06 11.00 -8.98
C ALA A 135 -1.62 11.67 -7.71
N ALA A 136 -2.79 12.28 -7.80
CA ALA A 136 -3.45 12.90 -6.64
C ALA A 136 -3.80 11.89 -5.55
N VAL A 137 -4.15 10.65 -5.91
CA VAL A 137 -4.44 9.57 -4.93
C VAL A 137 -3.20 9.28 -4.07
N PHE A 138 -2.05 9.10 -4.70
CA PHE A 138 -0.79 8.84 -3.98
C PHE A 138 -0.36 10.03 -3.11
N ARG A 139 -0.51 11.27 -3.61
CA ARG A 139 -0.20 12.45 -2.80
C ARG A 139 -1.12 12.62 -1.60
N LYS A 140 -2.43 12.33 -1.77
CA LYS A 140 -3.39 12.36 -0.68
C LYS A 140 -3.04 11.32 0.38
N LEU A 141 -2.66 10.11 -0.05
CA LEU A 141 -2.21 9.04 0.84
C LEU A 141 -0.98 9.49 1.64
N ALA A 142 0.05 10.01 0.97
CA ALA A 142 1.27 10.46 1.63
C ALA A 142 0.99 11.58 2.67
N ARG A 143 0.20 12.59 2.30
CA ARG A 143 -0.20 13.66 3.24
C ARG A 143 -0.95 13.11 4.44
N ARG A 144 -1.87 12.20 4.22
CA ARG A 144 -2.63 11.59 5.31
C ARG A 144 -1.72 10.87 6.31
N LEU A 145 -0.72 10.13 5.83
CA LEU A 145 0.23 9.44 6.70
C LEU A 145 1.06 10.43 7.52
N ILE A 146 1.52 11.52 6.91
CA ILE A 146 2.29 12.57 7.58
C ILE A 146 1.42 13.32 8.60
N ASP A 147 0.23 13.78 8.21
CA ASP A 147 -0.65 14.59 9.04
C ASP A 147 -1.20 13.81 10.25
N GLU A 148 -1.41 12.50 10.09
CA GLU A 148 -1.85 11.61 11.18
C GLU A 148 -0.68 11.12 12.06
N GLY A 149 0.55 11.59 11.81
CA GLY A 149 1.75 11.17 12.55
C GLY A 149 2.07 9.67 12.38
N ARG A 150 1.76 9.14 11.22
CA ARG A 150 1.95 7.72 10.86
C ARG A 150 3.15 7.50 9.93
N ALA A 151 3.88 8.56 9.65
CA ALA A 151 5.10 8.58 8.85
C ALA A 151 6.06 9.63 9.38
#